data_348b29cede45c4f8d17ffb8e2fdbe9ed
#
_entry.id   348b29cede45c4f8d17ffb8e2fdbe9ed
#
_cell.length_a   1.000
_cell.length_b   1.000
_cell.length_c   1.000
_cell.angle_alpha   90.00
_cell.angle_beta   90.00
_cell.angle_gamma   90.00
#
_symmetry.space_group_name_H-M   'P 1'
#
loop_
_entity.id
_entity.type
_entity.pdbx_description
1 polymer ?
#
loop_
_entity_poly.entity_id
_entity_poly.type
_entity_poly.pdbx_seq_one_letter_code
_entity_poly.pdbx_strand_id
1 'polypeptide(L)'
;MVCDERLASFINSFNTDYDEVVTSIRREAEENRVPIIRREAGEFIKMLILMNRPKKILEIGSAVGFSAIFMSRFLDDDAHITTIENYQPRIEEAKKNIVRAGASDKITLLEGDALEILPGMTENYD
;
A
#
# COMPACT_ATOMS: atom_id res chain seq x y z
N MET A 1 -4.19 -22.49 6.58
CA MET A 1 -4.63 -21.41 5.68
C MET A 1 -5.73 -20.60 6.35
N VAL A 2 -5.61 -19.32 6.32
CA VAL A 2 -6.47 -18.42 7.13
C VAL A 2 -7.79 -18.08 6.43
N CYS A 3 -7.91 -18.31 5.11
CA CYS A 3 -9.11 -17.93 4.37
C CYS A 3 -9.49 -18.99 3.33
N ASP A 4 -10.77 -19.41 3.35
CA ASP A 4 -11.36 -20.21 2.30
C ASP A 4 -11.54 -19.36 1.04
N GLU A 5 -11.12 -19.87 -0.12
CA GLU A 5 -11.22 -19.14 -1.40
C GLU A 5 -12.66 -18.80 -1.79
N ARG A 6 -13.63 -19.61 -1.40
CA ARG A 6 -15.05 -19.32 -1.64
C ARG A 6 -15.53 -18.17 -0.79
N LEU A 7 -15.07 -18.11 0.48
CA LEU A 7 -15.39 -16.99 1.36
C LEU A 7 -14.74 -15.70 0.88
N ALA A 8 -13.47 -15.76 0.46
CA ALA A 8 -12.78 -14.61 -0.12
C ALA A 8 -13.49 -14.10 -1.39
N SER A 9 -13.88 -15.01 -2.28
CA SER A 9 -14.64 -14.67 -3.50
C SER A 9 -16.00 -14.02 -3.18
N PHE A 10 -16.71 -14.57 -2.18
CA PHE A 10 -17.98 -14.01 -1.73
C PHE A 10 -17.81 -12.59 -1.16
N ILE A 11 -16.86 -12.39 -0.26
CA ILE A 11 -16.56 -11.07 0.30
C ILE A 11 -16.18 -10.08 -0.81
N ASN A 12 -15.32 -10.50 -1.73
CA ASN A 12 -14.86 -9.64 -2.83
C ASN A 12 -15.96 -9.29 -3.84
N SER A 13 -17.05 -10.05 -3.90
CA SER A 13 -18.20 -9.74 -4.76
C SER A 13 -18.97 -8.48 -4.32
N PHE A 14 -18.80 -8.04 -3.09
CA PHE A 14 -19.40 -6.80 -2.56
C PHE A 14 -18.52 -5.57 -2.73
N ASN A 15 -17.27 -5.76 -3.14
CA ASN A 15 -16.32 -4.65 -3.25
C ASN A 15 -16.54 -3.87 -4.55
N THR A 16 -16.46 -2.55 -4.45
CA THR A 16 -16.44 -1.67 -5.62
C THR A 16 -15.07 -1.71 -6.28
N ASP A 17 -15.02 -1.42 -7.57
CA ASP A 17 -13.76 -1.30 -8.27
C ASP A 17 -12.97 -0.07 -7.79
N TYR A 18 -11.65 -0.22 -7.80
CA TYR A 18 -10.72 0.88 -7.54
C TYR A 18 -10.60 1.76 -8.79
N ASP A 19 -9.92 2.91 -8.64
CA ASP A 19 -9.59 3.70 -9.81
C ASP A 19 -8.72 2.89 -10.81
N GLU A 20 -8.71 3.32 -12.06
CA GLU A 20 -8.06 2.60 -13.16
C GLU A 20 -6.56 2.39 -12.92
N VAL A 21 -5.88 3.38 -12.32
CA VAL A 21 -4.44 3.29 -12.04
C VAL A 21 -4.16 2.24 -10.97
N VAL A 22 -4.90 2.25 -9.85
CA VAL A 22 -4.77 1.25 -8.78
C VAL A 22 -5.07 -0.15 -9.31
N THR A 23 -6.12 -0.27 -10.13
CA THR A 23 -6.50 -1.55 -10.75
C THR A 23 -5.40 -2.06 -11.70
N SER A 24 -4.79 -1.19 -12.50
CA SER A 24 -3.71 -1.59 -13.43
C SER A 24 -2.45 -2.02 -12.68
N ILE A 25 -2.07 -1.30 -11.60
CA ILE A 25 -0.90 -1.66 -10.76
C ILE A 25 -1.14 -3.03 -10.11
N ARG A 26 -2.34 -3.29 -9.60
CA ARG A 26 -2.69 -4.62 -9.07
C ARG A 26 -2.50 -5.71 -10.11
N ARG A 27 -3.11 -5.55 -11.27
CA ARG A 27 -3.03 -6.53 -12.36
C ARG A 27 -1.58 -6.79 -12.78
N GLU A 28 -0.79 -5.75 -13.00
CA GLU A 28 0.61 -5.88 -13.36
C GLU A 28 1.43 -6.61 -12.28
N ALA A 29 1.16 -6.32 -11.00
CA ALA A 29 1.81 -7.01 -9.89
C ALA A 29 1.43 -8.51 -9.85
N GLU A 30 0.15 -8.84 -10.06
CA GLU A 30 -0.34 -10.23 -10.09
C GLU A 30 0.25 -11.00 -11.29
N GLU A 31 0.28 -10.41 -12.48
CA GLU A 31 0.89 -10.99 -13.69
C GLU A 31 2.39 -11.27 -13.48
N ASN A 32 3.10 -10.37 -12.81
CA ASN A 32 4.52 -10.51 -12.49
C ASN A 32 4.79 -11.29 -11.20
N ARG A 33 3.77 -11.87 -10.58
CA ARG A 33 3.85 -12.65 -9.32
C ARG A 33 4.51 -11.89 -8.18
N VAL A 34 4.26 -10.59 -8.13
CA VAL A 34 4.69 -9.76 -7.00
C VAL A 34 3.72 -9.99 -5.84
N PRO A 35 4.24 -10.29 -4.63
CA PRO A 35 3.38 -10.41 -3.46
C PRO A 35 2.83 -9.04 -3.07
N ILE A 36 1.54 -8.83 -3.27
CA ILE A 36 0.80 -7.65 -2.82
C ILE A 36 -0.32 -8.07 -1.88
N ILE A 37 -0.87 -7.12 -1.13
CA ILE A 37 -2.00 -7.40 -0.25
C ILE A 37 -3.20 -7.93 -1.04
N ARG A 38 -3.89 -8.90 -0.48
CA ARG A 38 -5.13 -9.43 -1.03
C ARG A 38 -6.23 -8.38 -0.99
N ARG A 39 -7.24 -8.52 -1.86
CA ARG A 39 -8.32 -7.55 -1.96
C ARG A 39 -9.10 -7.43 -0.64
N GLU A 40 -9.44 -8.53 0.00
CA GLU A 40 -10.13 -8.56 1.29
C GLU A 40 -9.30 -7.91 2.41
N ALA A 41 -7.99 -8.08 2.42
CA ALA A 41 -7.10 -7.39 3.36
C ALA A 41 -7.06 -5.88 3.09
N GLY A 42 -7.03 -5.48 1.82
CA GLY A 42 -7.11 -4.08 1.41
C GLY A 42 -8.41 -3.43 1.88
N GLU A 43 -9.55 -4.08 1.71
CA GLU A 43 -10.84 -3.55 2.18
C GLU A 43 -10.89 -3.41 3.71
N PHE A 44 -10.27 -4.33 4.44
CA PHE A 44 -10.15 -4.21 5.90
C PHE A 44 -9.27 -3.01 6.31
N ILE A 45 -8.12 -2.83 5.65
CA ILE A 45 -7.25 -1.66 5.88
C ILE A 45 -7.99 -0.36 5.55
N LYS A 46 -8.70 -0.31 4.43
CA LYS A 46 -9.55 0.84 4.05
C LYS A 46 -10.55 1.17 5.15
N MET A 47 -11.24 0.18 5.69
CA MET A 47 -12.18 0.38 6.78
C MET A 47 -11.49 1.00 8.01
N LEU A 48 -10.31 0.48 8.40
CA LEU A 48 -9.54 1.03 9.51
C LEU A 48 -9.11 2.48 9.27
N ILE A 49 -8.67 2.81 8.07
CA ILE A 49 -8.30 4.18 7.69
C ILE A 49 -9.50 5.12 7.82
N LEU A 50 -10.65 4.73 7.26
CA LEU A 50 -11.86 5.56 7.28
C LEU A 50 -12.41 5.76 8.71
N MET A 51 -12.26 4.76 9.58
CA MET A 51 -12.71 4.85 10.99
C MET A 51 -11.77 5.67 11.86
N ASN A 52 -10.46 5.50 11.70
CA ASN A 52 -9.46 6.10 12.60
C ASN A 52 -8.88 7.42 12.06
N ARG A 53 -8.98 7.67 10.74
CA ARG A 53 -8.46 8.86 10.05
C ARG A 53 -7.00 9.16 10.43
N PRO A 54 -6.07 8.19 10.23
CA PRO A 54 -4.68 8.34 10.61
C PRO A 54 -4.03 9.49 9.85
N LYS A 55 -3.10 10.20 10.49
CA LYS A 55 -2.33 11.27 9.87
C LYS A 55 -0.96 10.81 9.39
N LYS A 56 -0.40 9.81 10.06
CA LYS A 56 0.92 9.25 9.72
C LYS A 56 0.87 7.73 9.74
N ILE A 57 1.12 7.14 8.59
CA ILE A 57 1.22 5.68 8.42
C ILE A 57 2.67 5.32 8.13
N LEU A 58 3.17 4.28 8.79
CA LEU A 58 4.43 3.63 8.48
C LEU A 58 4.15 2.24 7.90
N GLU A 59 4.71 1.97 6.72
CA GLU A 59 4.67 0.67 6.07
C GLU A 59 6.08 0.12 5.91
N ILE A 60 6.26 -1.17 6.21
CA ILE A 60 7.52 -1.87 5.97
C ILE A 60 7.31 -2.89 4.86
N GLY A 61 8.08 -2.73 3.77
CA GLY A 61 7.94 -3.54 2.57
C GLY A 61 6.92 -2.97 1.59
N SER A 62 7.33 -1.98 0.79
CA SER A 62 6.45 -1.40 -0.23
C SER A 62 6.22 -2.31 -1.43
N ALA A 63 7.12 -3.26 -1.67
CA ALA A 63 7.18 -4.00 -2.93
C ALA A 63 7.10 -3.03 -4.12
N VAL A 64 6.07 -3.13 -4.94
CA VAL A 64 5.84 -2.21 -6.09
C VAL A 64 5.02 -0.97 -5.73
N GLY A 65 4.85 -0.68 -4.44
CA GLY A 65 4.13 0.49 -3.94
C GLY A 65 2.61 0.35 -3.93
N PHE A 66 2.07 -0.81 -4.25
CA PHE A 66 0.62 -1.00 -4.40
C PHE A 66 -0.16 -0.65 -3.13
N SER A 67 0.23 -1.17 -1.97
CA SER A 67 -0.49 -0.96 -0.70
C SER A 67 -0.46 0.52 -0.27
N ALA A 68 0.69 1.17 -0.36
CA ALA A 68 0.80 2.59 -0.05
C ALA A 68 -0.07 3.45 -0.99
N ILE A 69 -0.03 3.18 -2.29
CA ILE A 69 -0.87 3.87 -3.27
C ILE A 69 -2.35 3.63 -2.98
N PHE A 70 -2.75 2.38 -2.71
CA PHE A 70 -4.12 2.04 -2.34
C PHE A 70 -4.57 2.81 -1.09
N MET A 71 -3.79 2.77 -0.02
CA MET A 71 -4.10 3.48 1.23
C MET A 71 -4.22 4.99 1.02
N SER A 72 -3.36 5.58 0.18
CA SER A 72 -3.37 7.02 -0.09
C SER A 72 -4.70 7.55 -0.64
N ARG A 73 -5.53 6.68 -1.25
CA ARG A 73 -6.84 7.04 -1.80
C ARG A 73 -7.90 7.34 -0.74
N PHE A 74 -7.66 6.88 0.49
CA PHE A 74 -8.63 6.97 1.59
C PHE A 74 -8.16 7.88 2.72
N LEU A 75 -6.97 8.47 2.59
CA LEU A 75 -6.41 9.38 3.57
C LEU A 75 -6.91 10.81 3.39
N ASP A 76 -6.99 11.54 4.50
CA ASP A 76 -7.20 12.99 4.48
C ASP A 76 -6.05 13.70 3.76
N ASP A 77 -6.28 14.95 3.33
CA ASP A 77 -5.30 15.73 2.56
C ASP A 77 -4.00 16.01 3.33
N ASP A 78 -4.09 16.14 4.65
CA ASP A 78 -2.97 16.40 5.55
C ASP A 78 -2.28 15.13 6.09
N ALA A 79 -2.71 13.94 5.63
CA ALA A 79 -2.14 12.67 6.04
C ALA A 79 -1.01 12.23 5.09
N HIS A 80 -0.06 11.46 5.62
CA HIS A 80 1.13 11.02 4.91
C HIS A 80 1.51 9.58 5.22
N ILE A 81 2.05 8.88 4.21
CA ILE A 81 2.56 7.51 4.33
C ILE A 81 4.09 7.53 4.14
N THR A 82 4.79 6.92 5.07
CA THR A 82 6.21 6.56 4.89
C THR A 82 6.28 5.06 4.67
N THR A 83 6.90 4.63 3.57
CA THR A 83 7.09 3.21 3.25
C THR A 83 8.56 2.90 3.05
N ILE A 84 9.00 1.71 3.47
CA ILE A 84 10.41 1.28 3.43
C ILE A 84 10.55 0.08 2.51
N GLU A 85 11.56 0.07 1.63
CA GLU A 85 11.88 -1.06 0.77
C GLU A 85 13.40 -1.17 0.59
N ASN A 86 13.92 -2.39 0.59
CA ASN A 86 15.36 -2.64 0.45
C ASN A 86 15.77 -3.32 -0.87
N TYR A 87 14.81 -3.82 -1.65
CA TYR A 87 15.11 -4.53 -2.89
C TYR A 87 15.05 -3.58 -4.09
N GLN A 88 16.22 -3.25 -4.64
CA GLN A 88 16.37 -2.21 -5.66
C GLN A 88 15.40 -2.32 -6.85
N PRO A 89 15.16 -3.50 -7.45
CA PRO A 89 14.19 -3.60 -8.54
C PRO A 89 12.76 -3.21 -8.14
N ARG A 90 12.36 -3.46 -6.88
CA ARG A 90 11.05 -3.08 -6.36
C ARG A 90 10.98 -1.59 -6.05
N ILE A 91 12.06 -1.02 -5.53
CA ILE A 91 12.18 0.42 -5.30
C ILE A 91 11.93 1.19 -6.60
N GLU A 92 12.59 0.82 -7.68
CA GLU A 92 12.45 1.49 -8.98
C GLU A 92 11.01 1.39 -9.53
N GLU A 93 10.39 0.22 -9.37
CA GLU A 93 9.00 0.00 -9.80
C GLU A 93 8.02 0.78 -8.90
N ALA A 94 8.23 0.79 -7.59
CA ALA A 94 7.41 1.55 -6.64
C ALA A 94 7.45 3.06 -6.93
N LYS A 95 8.64 3.62 -7.18
CA LYS A 95 8.79 5.03 -7.57
C LYS A 95 7.97 5.36 -8.81
N LYS A 96 8.06 4.54 -9.86
CA LYS A 96 7.28 4.74 -11.09
C LYS A 96 5.77 4.68 -10.82
N ASN A 97 5.33 3.72 -10.02
CA ASN A 97 3.93 3.55 -9.69
C ASN A 97 3.38 4.70 -8.83
N ILE A 98 4.15 5.20 -7.85
CA ILE A 98 3.77 6.34 -7.02
C ILE A 98 3.58 7.59 -7.89
N VAL A 99 4.50 7.85 -8.81
CA VAL A 99 4.37 8.98 -9.77
C VAL A 99 3.16 8.77 -10.69
N ARG A 100 3.01 7.58 -11.28
CA ARG A 100 1.86 7.24 -12.16
C ARG A 100 0.52 7.41 -11.45
N ALA A 101 0.48 7.11 -10.17
CA ALA A 101 -0.72 7.25 -9.34
C ALA A 101 -0.98 8.69 -8.86
N GLY A 102 -0.10 9.64 -9.14
CA GLY A 102 -0.20 11.01 -8.63
C GLY A 102 -0.15 11.09 -7.10
N ALA A 103 0.59 10.18 -6.46
CA ALA A 103 0.62 10.05 -5.00
C ALA A 103 1.96 10.52 -4.37
N SER A 104 2.80 11.22 -5.14
CA SER A 104 4.14 11.63 -4.71
C SER A 104 4.15 12.63 -3.54
N ASP A 105 3.08 13.37 -3.38
CA ASP A 105 2.89 14.31 -2.27
C ASP A 105 2.42 13.63 -0.96
N LYS A 106 1.84 12.44 -1.08
CA LYS A 106 1.31 11.66 0.06
C LYS A 106 2.20 10.51 0.49
N ILE A 107 3.18 10.10 -0.32
CA ILE A 107 3.98 8.91 -0.05
C ILE A 107 5.47 9.26 -0.12
N THR A 108 6.19 8.95 0.96
CA THR A 108 7.65 8.96 0.99
C THR A 108 8.16 7.53 0.99
N LEU A 109 8.95 7.15 -0.01
CA LEU A 109 9.64 5.87 -0.07
C LEU A 109 11.07 6.03 0.46
N LEU A 110 11.38 5.32 1.55
CA LEU A 110 12.72 5.21 2.10
C LEU A 110 13.39 3.95 1.58
N GLU A 111 14.59 4.10 1.05
CA GLU A 111 15.37 3.02 0.44
C GLU A 111 16.35 2.45 1.45
N GLY A 112 16.23 1.18 1.79
CA GLY A 112 17.14 0.49 2.69
C GLY A 112 16.48 -0.52 3.60
N ASP A 113 17.28 -1.10 4.47
CA ASP A 113 16.81 -2.09 5.44
C ASP A 113 16.04 -1.40 6.57
N ALA A 114 14.83 -1.88 6.84
CA ALA A 114 14.00 -1.36 7.92
C ALA A 114 14.68 -1.48 9.29
N LEU A 115 15.48 -2.53 9.52
CA LEU A 115 16.22 -2.70 10.78
C LEU A 115 17.30 -1.63 10.98
N GLU A 116 17.80 -1.04 9.91
CA GLU A 116 18.77 0.05 9.97
C GLU A 116 18.09 1.42 10.03
N ILE A 117 16.95 1.57 9.33
CA ILE A 117 16.23 2.85 9.24
C ILE A 117 15.42 3.15 10.50
N LEU A 118 14.65 2.17 11.00
CA LEU A 118 13.71 2.37 12.11
C LEU A 118 14.36 2.93 13.39
N PRO A 119 15.56 2.50 13.82
CA PRO A 119 16.17 3.04 15.04
C PRO A 119 16.47 4.55 14.99
N GLY A 120 16.63 5.10 13.78
CA GLY A 120 16.88 6.53 13.57
C GLY A 120 15.61 7.38 13.41
N MET A 121 14.44 6.74 13.32
CA MET A 121 13.18 7.45 13.15
C MET A 121 12.68 7.96 14.50
N THR A 122 12.36 9.25 14.55
CA THR A 122 11.85 9.91 15.78
C THR A 122 10.37 10.28 15.70
N GLU A 123 9.75 10.06 14.55
CA GLU A 123 8.34 10.35 14.35
C GLU A 123 7.44 9.29 15.00
N ASN A 124 6.27 9.73 15.44
CA ASN A 124 5.20 8.83 15.87
C ASN A 124 4.24 8.56 14.69
N TYR A 125 3.76 7.35 14.62
CA TYR A 125 2.80 6.89 13.62
C TYR A 125 1.51 6.41 14.30
N ASP A 126 0.38 6.53 13.60
CA ASP A 126 -0.94 6.13 14.09
C ASP A 126 -1.20 4.64 13.79
#